data_a1d04539af7e489bda6d4513aa405ade
#
_entry.id   a1d04539af7e489bda6d4513aa405ade
#
_cell.length_a   1.000
_cell.length_b   1.000
_cell.length_c   1.000
_cell.angle_alpha   90.00
_cell.angle_beta   90.00
_cell.angle_gamma   90.00
#
_symmetry.space_group_name_H-M   'P 1'
#
loop_
_entity.id
_entity.type
_entity.pdbx_description
1 polymer ?
#
loop_
_entity_poly.entity_id
_entity_poly.type
_entity_poly.pdbx_seq_one_letter_code
_entity_poly.pdbx_strand_id
1 'polypeptide(L)'
;PQKAGYAPAAPKRQRRVTQAEIIRKRNRRRAMSILAVLAVLAVGAFVSLNLLFKVALFRVENFDRTTPADTGIYTSDELINALNIEKNSNLFGFSTAEKTRQLAQQFPYLEQVQVEVQMPATVVVKVQPAVERFACMYSGGWMVLSDSLKILRTDVNQPDGLILLSIALPTDFAPTVGQNITPESYNSLLGGEQATAETAGLQASAMQTLTEMLDGLQTNNLFDGTTAISVQDLSDIEFTYQNRVQVKLGSETNLAYKLRLAAAALADPEKGLAASDKGVLDISTQQSNGDIRAYFAPDEPAPTPAPEPTATPEPEEKENLANAAE
;
A
#
# COMPACT_ATOMS: atom_id res chain seq x y z
N PRO A 1 76.48 24.80 79.96
CA PRO A 1 75.61 24.78 78.79
C PRO A 1 75.27 23.35 78.44
N GLN A 2 73.97 23.04 78.69
CA GLN A 2 73.38 21.73 78.51
C GLN A 2 73.14 21.51 77.01
N LYS A 3 73.66 20.39 76.47
CA LYS A 3 73.33 19.92 75.17
C LYS A 3 71.86 19.32 75.16
N ALA A 4 71.02 19.90 74.40
CA ALA A 4 69.67 19.34 74.14
C ALA A 4 69.77 18.00 73.46
N GLY A 5 69.21 16.93 74.05
CA GLY A 5 69.18 15.59 73.49
C GLY A 5 68.13 15.51 72.39
N TYR A 6 68.60 14.97 71.25
CA TYR A 6 67.76 14.62 70.09
C TYR A 6 66.89 13.40 70.47
N ALA A 7 65.57 13.55 70.52
CA ALA A 7 64.70 12.42 70.74
C ALA A 7 64.65 11.59 69.41
N PRO A 8 64.73 10.28 69.50
CA PRO A 8 64.67 9.44 68.23
C PRO A 8 63.20 9.45 67.74
N ALA A 9 63.07 9.67 66.39
CA ALA A 9 61.79 9.67 65.74
C ALA A 9 61.10 8.30 65.86
N ALA A 10 59.87 8.34 66.34
CA ALA A 10 59.04 7.14 66.48
C ALA A 10 58.95 6.33 65.17
N PRO A 11 59.07 4.99 65.20
CA PRO A 11 59.00 4.14 64.00
C PRO A 11 57.63 4.27 63.36
N LYS A 12 57.58 4.64 62.09
CA LYS A 12 56.36 4.69 61.27
C LYS A 12 55.73 3.29 61.30
N ARG A 13 54.54 3.14 61.93
CA ARG A 13 53.75 1.92 61.94
C ARG A 13 53.50 1.50 60.46
N GLN A 14 54.10 0.43 60.05
CA GLN A 14 53.81 -0.21 58.76
C GLN A 14 52.38 -0.76 58.80
N ARG A 15 51.53 -0.20 57.96
CA ARG A 15 50.12 -0.63 57.81
C ARG A 15 50.10 -2.10 57.36
N ARG A 16 49.65 -3.02 58.24
CA ARG A 16 49.50 -4.45 57.87
C ARG A 16 48.44 -4.55 56.77
N VAL A 17 48.88 -4.91 55.59
CA VAL A 17 47.99 -5.15 54.44
C VAL A 17 47.21 -6.40 54.71
N THR A 18 45.88 -6.28 54.81
CA THR A 18 44.98 -7.37 55.11
C THR A 18 44.92 -8.31 53.90
N GLN A 19 44.79 -9.62 54.12
CA GLN A 19 44.71 -10.61 53.02
C GLN A 19 43.63 -10.26 52.00
N ALA A 20 42.52 -9.68 52.47
CA ALA A 20 41.42 -9.15 51.62
C ALA A 20 41.86 -8.06 50.63
N GLU A 21 42.83 -7.16 51.06
CA GLU A 21 43.36 -6.13 50.18
C GLU A 21 44.28 -6.71 49.07
N ILE A 22 45.04 -7.75 49.40
CA ILE A 22 45.91 -8.46 48.44
C ILE A 22 45.02 -9.18 47.38
N ILE A 23 43.94 -9.85 47.83
CA ILE A 23 42.99 -10.53 46.95
C ILE A 23 42.26 -9.51 46.04
N ARG A 24 41.81 -8.38 46.60
CA ARG A 24 41.17 -7.28 45.85
C ARG A 24 42.14 -6.69 44.78
N LYS A 25 43.38 -6.45 45.17
CA LYS A 25 44.42 -5.94 44.22
C LYS A 25 44.71 -6.97 43.10
N ARG A 26 44.80 -8.25 43.44
CA ARG A 26 45.02 -9.32 42.47
C ARG A 26 43.82 -9.49 41.52
N ASN A 27 42.60 -9.47 42.04
CA ASN A 27 41.39 -9.56 41.21
C ASN A 27 41.21 -8.30 40.36
N ARG A 28 41.51 -7.11 40.87
CA ARG A 28 41.49 -5.89 40.06
C ARG A 28 42.53 -5.92 38.92
N ARG A 29 43.76 -6.42 39.19
CA ARG A 29 44.78 -6.61 38.12
C ARG A 29 44.32 -7.62 37.09
N ARG A 30 43.73 -8.75 37.51
CA ARG A 30 43.15 -9.76 36.59
C ARG A 30 42.01 -9.16 35.76
N ALA A 31 41.09 -8.44 36.39
CA ALA A 31 39.98 -7.77 35.72
C ALA A 31 40.51 -6.73 34.69
N MET A 32 41.52 -5.94 35.06
CA MET A 32 42.15 -4.98 34.12
C MET A 32 42.86 -5.67 32.97
N SER A 33 43.53 -6.83 33.21
CA SER A 33 44.15 -7.61 32.12
C SER A 33 43.11 -8.19 31.18
N ILE A 34 42.01 -8.72 31.69
CA ILE A 34 40.88 -9.21 30.87
C ILE A 34 40.25 -8.05 30.08
N LEU A 35 40.05 -6.90 30.70
CA LEU A 35 39.53 -5.71 30.03
C LEU A 35 40.47 -5.23 28.91
N ALA A 36 41.79 -5.24 29.15
CA ALA A 36 42.77 -4.87 28.15
C ALA A 36 42.78 -5.84 26.93
N VAL A 37 42.68 -7.15 27.18
CA VAL A 37 42.53 -8.15 26.11
C VAL A 37 41.24 -7.95 25.32
N LEU A 38 40.13 -7.72 26.01
CA LEU A 38 38.86 -7.43 25.34
C LEU A 38 38.93 -6.14 24.53
N ALA A 39 39.57 -5.09 25.03
CA ALA A 39 39.78 -3.85 24.30
C ALA A 39 40.62 -4.06 23.01
N VAL A 40 41.70 -4.84 23.10
CA VAL A 40 42.54 -5.17 21.91
C VAL A 40 41.72 -5.98 20.90
N LEU A 41 40.94 -6.97 21.35
CA LEU A 41 40.06 -7.75 20.49
C LEU A 41 38.97 -6.87 19.84
N ALA A 42 38.37 -5.95 20.58
CA ALA A 42 37.37 -5.02 20.08
C ALA A 42 37.98 -4.07 19.01
N VAL A 43 39.16 -3.51 19.26
CA VAL A 43 39.89 -2.69 18.30
C VAL A 43 40.26 -3.50 17.05
N GLY A 44 40.79 -4.73 17.23
CA GLY A 44 41.10 -5.61 16.11
C GLY A 44 39.88 -5.96 15.26
N ALA A 45 38.73 -6.28 15.90
CA ALA A 45 37.47 -6.54 15.21
C ALA A 45 36.99 -5.27 14.47
N PHE A 46 37.03 -4.11 15.12
CA PHE A 46 36.64 -2.84 14.50
C PHE A 46 37.49 -2.51 13.26
N VAL A 47 38.79 -2.65 13.35
CA VAL A 47 39.72 -2.43 12.21
C VAL A 47 39.42 -3.44 11.09
N SER A 48 39.22 -4.72 11.42
CA SER A 48 38.92 -5.76 10.45
C SER A 48 37.59 -5.48 9.72
N LEU A 49 36.56 -5.10 10.44
CA LEU A 49 35.26 -4.75 9.86
C LEU A 49 35.33 -3.54 8.91
N ASN A 50 36.14 -2.54 9.24
CA ASN A 50 36.32 -1.36 8.39
C ASN A 50 37.21 -1.58 7.16
N LEU A 51 38.19 -2.52 7.22
CA LEU A 51 39.08 -2.78 6.11
C LEU A 51 38.57 -3.86 5.16
N LEU A 52 37.92 -4.91 5.68
CA LEU A 52 37.50 -6.08 4.90
C LEU A 52 36.12 -5.91 4.27
N PHE A 53 35.21 -5.21 4.95
CA PHE A 53 33.83 -5.07 4.49
C PHE A 53 33.59 -3.70 3.84
N LYS A 54 33.99 -3.57 2.58
CA LYS A 54 33.76 -2.39 1.76
C LYS A 54 32.81 -2.68 0.64
N VAL A 55 31.99 -1.71 0.27
CA VAL A 55 31.04 -1.82 -0.84
C VAL A 55 31.83 -1.92 -2.16
N ALA A 56 31.82 -3.08 -2.78
CA ALA A 56 32.42 -3.31 -4.08
C ALA A 56 31.39 -3.40 -5.21
N LEU A 57 30.23 -4.01 -4.93
CA LEU A 57 29.19 -4.28 -5.92
C LEU A 57 27.84 -3.76 -5.46
N PHE A 58 27.07 -3.27 -6.41
CA PHE A 58 25.64 -3.02 -6.27
C PHE A 58 24.89 -4.00 -7.17
N ARG A 59 23.78 -4.52 -6.67
CA ARG A 59 22.90 -5.41 -7.43
C ARG A 59 21.46 -4.98 -7.22
N VAL A 60 20.68 -4.96 -8.29
CA VAL A 60 19.22 -4.81 -8.23
C VAL A 60 18.63 -6.15 -8.62
N GLU A 61 17.72 -6.68 -7.81
CA GLU A 61 17.06 -7.98 -8.03
C GLU A 61 15.60 -7.89 -7.60
N ASN A 62 14.77 -8.80 -8.10
CA ASN A 62 13.40 -8.95 -7.63
C ASN A 62 13.37 -9.59 -6.23
N PHE A 63 12.24 -9.50 -5.52
CA PHE A 63 12.09 -10.15 -4.21
C PHE A 63 12.28 -11.67 -4.25
N ASP A 64 11.98 -12.31 -5.38
CA ASP A 64 12.22 -13.74 -5.63
C ASP A 64 13.68 -14.06 -6.04
N ARG A 65 14.56 -13.03 -6.04
CA ARG A 65 15.97 -13.10 -6.44
C ARG A 65 16.21 -13.36 -7.93
N THR A 66 15.21 -13.18 -8.77
CA THR A 66 15.39 -13.24 -10.22
C THR A 66 16.10 -11.99 -10.73
N THR A 67 16.91 -12.17 -11.79
CA THR A 67 17.63 -11.11 -12.50
C THR A 67 17.48 -11.33 -14.00
N PRO A 68 17.34 -10.27 -14.83
CA PRO A 68 17.33 -8.86 -14.46
C PRO A 68 16.10 -8.49 -13.61
N ALA A 69 16.25 -7.48 -12.74
CA ALA A 69 15.15 -6.97 -11.94
C ALA A 69 14.11 -6.28 -12.83
N ASP A 70 12.84 -6.53 -12.51
CA ASP A 70 11.75 -5.72 -13.04
C ASP A 70 11.63 -4.45 -12.18
N THR A 71 12.12 -3.35 -12.72
CA THR A 71 12.12 -2.04 -12.04
C THR A 71 10.99 -1.13 -12.53
N GLY A 72 10.09 -1.65 -13.37
CA GLY A 72 9.00 -0.89 -13.97
C GLY A 72 9.52 0.22 -14.87
N ILE A 73 9.14 1.48 -14.55
CA ILE A 73 9.53 2.66 -15.34
C ILE A 73 10.95 3.17 -15.04
N TYR A 74 11.61 2.66 -14.01
CA TYR A 74 12.93 3.12 -13.57
C TYR A 74 14.04 2.22 -14.10
N THR A 75 15.26 2.73 -14.11
CA THR A 75 16.46 1.94 -14.44
C THR A 75 17.18 1.50 -13.17
N SER A 76 17.87 0.35 -13.24
CA SER A 76 18.70 -0.11 -12.12
C SER A 76 19.77 0.91 -11.71
N ASP A 77 20.34 1.65 -12.68
CA ASP A 77 21.35 2.66 -12.42
C ASP A 77 20.77 3.87 -11.66
N GLU A 78 19.55 4.29 -11.96
CA GLU A 78 18.88 5.35 -11.21
C GLU A 78 18.68 4.96 -9.74
N LEU A 79 18.26 3.71 -9.49
CA LEU A 79 18.07 3.20 -8.13
C LEU A 79 19.41 3.14 -7.36
N ILE A 80 20.48 2.65 -8.02
CA ILE A 80 21.80 2.59 -7.42
C ILE A 80 22.34 4.00 -7.12
N ASN A 81 22.18 4.93 -8.04
CA ASN A 81 22.62 6.31 -7.85
C ASN A 81 21.87 7.02 -6.73
N ALA A 82 20.57 6.76 -6.60
CA ALA A 82 19.73 7.31 -5.54
C ALA A 82 20.10 6.82 -4.14
N LEU A 83 20.75 5.67 -4.01
CA LEU A 83 21.28 5.21 -2.73
C LEU A 83 22.31 6.19 -2.14
N ASN A 84 23.02 6.91 -3.00
CA ASN A 84 24.10 7.82 -2.61
C ASN A 84 25.09 7.13 -1.65
N ILE A 85 25.53 5.92 -2.03
CA ILE A 85 26.54 5.13 -1.33
C ILE A 85 27.79 5.07 -2.23
N GLU A 86 28.90 5.56 -1.73
CA GLU A 86 30.15 5.53 -2.48
C GLU A 86 30.76 4.11 -2.54
N LYS A 87 31.33 3.74 -3.69
CA LYS A 87 32.15 2.53 -3.78
C LYS A 87 33.33 2.64 -2.82
N ASN A 88 33.71 1.52 -2.24
CA ASN A 88 34.74 1.41 -1.19
C ASN A 88 34.38 2.04 0.18
N SER A 89 33.18 2.57 0.36
CA SER A 89 32.68 2.95 1.70
C SER A 89 32.48 1.71 2.57
N ASN A 90 32.37 1.90 3.87
CA ASN A 90 32.13 0.79 4.80
C ASN A 90 30.72 0.23 4.59
N LEU A 91 30.62 -1.10 4.41
CA LEU A 91 29.37 -1.82 4.20
C LEU A 91 28.37 -1.66 5.35
N PHE A 92 28.87 -1.42 6.56
CA PHE A 92 28.04 -1.19 7.76
C PHE A 92 27.97 0.30 8.15
N GLY A 93 28.47 1.21 7.30
CA GLY A 93 28.52 2.65 7.58
C GLY A 93 27.22 3.40 7.31
N PHE A 94 26.17 2.73 6.83
CA PHE A 94 24.86 3.31 6.52
C PHE A 94 23.73 2.45 7.06
N SER A 95 22.58 3.07 7.26
CA SER A 95 21.35 2.37 7.67
C SER A 95 20.59 1.86 6.45
N THR A 96 20.43 0.55 6.32
CA THR A 96 19.63 -0.07 5.24
C THR A 96 18.18 0.36 5.31
N ALA A 97 17.61 0.47 6.52
CA ALA A 97 16.22 0.91 6.73
C ALA A 97 16.00 2.36 6.27
N GLU A 98 16.98 3.25 6.50
CA GLU A 98 16.90 4.64 6.03
C GLU A 98 16.98 4.72 4.51
N LYS A 99 17.92 3.95 3.89
CA LYS A 99 18.04 3.87 2.44
C LYS A 99 16.80 3.27 1.77
N THR A 100 16.21 2.25 2.36
CA THR A 100 14.92 1.69 1.93
C THR A 100 13.83 2.76 1.93
N ARG A 101 13.70 3.52 3.03
CA ARG A 101 12.71 4.58 3.15
C ARG A 101 12.95 5.71 2.14
N GLN A 102 14.20 6.10 1.93
CA GLN A 102 14.59 7.11 0.94
C GLN A 102 14.18 6.68 -0.48
N LEU A 103 14.49 5.43 -0.87
CA LEU A 103 14.09 4.90 -2.18
C LEU A 103 12.56 4.82 -2.32
N ALA A 104 11.84 4.35 -1.30
CA ALA A 104 10.39 4.24 -1.33
C ALA A 104 9.70 5.61 -1.54
N GLN A 105 10.26 6.69 -0.99
CA GLN A 105 9.76 8.05 -1.18
C GLN A 105 10.13 8.63 -2.54
N GLN A 106 11.32 8.35 -3.03
CA GLN A 106 11.83 8.92 -4.28
C GLN A 106 11.28 8.21 -5.52
N PHE A 107 10.91 6.93 -5.40
CA PHE A 107 10.45 6.08 -6.50
C PHE A 107 9.05 5.54 -6.22
N PRO A 108 7.99 6.33 -6.44
CA PRO A 108 6.62 5.93 -6.11
C PRO A 108 6.15 4.70 -6.90
N TYR A 109 6.62 4.49 -8.14
CA TYR A 109 6.27 3.31 -8.96
C TYR A 109 7.04 2.03 -8.59
N LEU A 110 7.66 1.99 -7.41
CA LEU A 110 8.07 0.75 -6.78
C LEU A 110 7.04 0.38 -5.70
N GLU A 111 6.36 -0.73 -5.85
CA GLU A 111 5.40 -1.24 -4.86
C GLU A 111 6.12 -1.56 -3.55
N GLN A 112 7.18 -2.34 -3.68
CA GLN A 112 8.07 -2.65 -2.57
C GLN A 112 9.51 -2.41 -2.96
N VAL A 113 10.28 -1.90 -2.01
CA VAL A 113 11.72 -1.73 -2.14
C VAL A 113 12.37 -2.08 -0.82
N GLN A 114 13.49 -2.79 -0.86
CA GLN A 114 14.26 -3.16 0.32
C GLN A 114 15.76 -3.10 0.01
N VAL A 115 16.51 -2.45 0.87
CA VAL A 115 17.98 -2.41 0.77
C VAL A 115 18.56 -3.41 1.77
N GLU A 116 19.36 -4.33 1.27
CA GLU A 116 20.04 -5.35 2.08
C GLU A 116 21.56 -5.29 1.86
N VAL A 117 22.26 -5.78 2.84
CA VAL A 117 23.72 -5.95 2.77
C VAL A 117 24.01 -7.44 2.63
N GLN A 118 24.67 -7.82 1.54
CA GLN A 118 25.16 -9.18 1.31
C GLN A 118 26.66 -9.22 1.48
N MET A 119 27.13 -9.94 2.49
CA MET A 119 28.56 -10.11 2.73
C MET A 119 29.23 -10.88 1.57
N PRO A 120 30.50 -10.60 1.26
CA PRO A 120 31.38 -9.70 1.98
C PRO A 120 31.34 -8.22 1.55
N ALA A 121 30.77 -7.88 0.37
CA ALA A 121 31.04 -6.58 -0.25
C ALA A 121 29.90 -6.06 -1.16
N THR A 122 28.67 -6.59 -1.04
CA THR A 122 27.58 -6.27 -1.96
C THR A 122 26.43 -5.57 -1.25
N VAL A 123 25.92 -4.50 -1.86
CA VAL A 123 24.64 -3.88 -1.52
C VAL A 123 23.61 -4.37 -2.53
N VAL A 124 22.53 -4.95 -2.03
CA VAL A 124 21.42 -5.49 -2.83
C VAL A 124 20.20 -4.62 -2.65
N VAL A 125 19.62 -4.18 -3.74
CA VAL A 125 18.32 -3.49 -3.77
C VAL A 125 17.31 -4.47 -4.33
N LYS A 126 16.37 -4.91 -3.49
CA LYS A 126 15.23 -5.71 -3.91
C LYS A 126 14.09 -4.80 -4.27
N VAL A 127 13.46 -5.06 -5.41
CA VAL A 127 12.39 -4.22 -5.94
C VAL A 127 11.21 -5.06 -6.44
N GLN A 128 10.04 -4.44 -6.38
CA GLN A 128 8.83 -4.90 -7.04
C GLN A 128 8.16 -3.67 -7.66
N PRO A 129 7.87 -3.67 -8.97
CA PRO A 129 7.21 -2.54 -9.61
C PRO A 129 5.77 -2.41 -9.13
N ALA A 130 5.29 -1.16 -9.06
CA ALA A 130 3.90 -0.83 -8.84
C ALA A 130 3.16 -0.73 -10.18
N VAL A 131 1.95 -1.26 -10.22
CA VAL A 131 1.06 -1.17 -11.38
C VAL A 131 -0.11 -0.25 -11.02
N GLU A 132 -0.46 0.66 -11.92
CA GLU A 132 -1.66 1.49 -11.78
C GLU A 132 -2.90 0.60 -11.83
N ARG A 133 -3.73 0.68 -10.79
CA ARG A 133 -4.91 -0.20 -10.66
C ARG A 133 -6.18 0.58 -10.42
N PHE A 134 -6.13 1.57 -9.54
CA PHE A 134 -7.32 2.32 -9.14
C PHE A 134 -7.19 3.80 -9.45
N ALA A 135 -8.31 4.43 -9.78
CA ALA A 135 -8.46 5.87 -9.84
C ALA A 135 -9.45 6.33 -8.78
N CYS A 136 -9.04 7.17 -7.86
CA CYS A 136 -9.87 7.70 -6.79
C CYS A 136 -9.96 9.23 -6.89
N MET A 137 -11.19 9.75 -6.82
CA MET A 137 -11.42 11.20 -6.84
C MET A 137 -11.16 11.81 -5.46
N TYR A 138 -10.52 12.98 -5.43
CA TYR A 138 -10.37 13.82 -4.25
C TYR A 138 -10.70 15.27 -4.62
N SER A 139 -10.71 16.19 -3.65
CA SER A 139 -11.10 17.59 -3.89
C SER A 139 -10.28 18.35 -4.95
N GLY A 140 -9.05 17.94 -5.23
CA GLY A 140 -8.14 18.56 -6.19
C GLY A 140 -8.05 17.87 -7.56
N GLY A 141 -8.79 16.76 -7.78
CA GLY A 141 -8.71 15.98 -9.01
C GLY A 141 -8.77 14.47 -8.77
N TRP A 142 -7.92 13.75 -9.45
CA TRP A 142 -7.84 12.28 -9.36
C TRP A 142 -6.47 11.85 -8.84
N MET A 143 -6.44 10.82 -8.02
CA MET A 143 -5.24 10.12 -7.63
C MET A 143 -5.27 8.71 -8.20
N VAL A 144 -4.12 8.27 -8.70
CA VAL A 144 -3.91 6.91 -9.22
C VAL A 144 -3.20 6.10 -8.16
N LEU A 145 -3.75 4.91 -7.88
CA LEU A 145 -3.29 4.03 -6.82
C LEU A 145 -2.82 2.69 -7.37
N SER A 146 -1.85 2.08 -6.69
CA SER A 146 -1.43 0.70 -6.95
C SER A 146 -2.36 -0.33 -6.29
N ASP A 147 -2.03 -1.61 -6.44
CA ASP A 147 -2.73 -2.73 -5.79
C ASP A 147 -2.74 -2.61 -4.26
N SER A 148 -1.67 -2.07 -3.63
CA SER A 148 -1.60 -1.82 -2.19
C SER A 148 -2.15 -0.47 -1.76
N LEU A 149 -2.89 0.22 -2.63
CA LEU A 149 -3.43 1.57 -2.40
C LEU A 149 -2.32 2.61 -2.18
N LYS A 150 -1.16 2.43 -2.79
CA LYS A 150 -0.08 3.42 -2.81
C LYS A 150 -0.39 4.48 -3.86
N ILE A 151 -0.25 5.76 -3.50
CA ILE A 151 -0.48 6.88 -4.40
C ILE A 151 0.72 6.97 -5.36
N LEU A 152 0.49 6.71 -6.64
CA LEU A 152 1.53 6.70 -7.67
C LEU A 152 1.68 8.09 -8.32
N ARG A 153 0.55 8.71 -8.64
CA ARG A 153 0.48 10.07 -9.23
C ARG A 153 -0.87 10.71 -8.98
N THR A 154 -0.96 12.01 -9.29
CA THR A 154 -2.22 12.77 -9.27
C THR A 154 -2.47 13.39 -10.64
N ASP A 155 -3.73 13.41 -11.06
CA ASP A 155 -4.18 13.95 -12.33
C ASP A 155 -5.33 14.95 -12.13
N VAL A 156 -5.49 15.86 -13.08
CA VAL A 156 -6.64 16.79 -13.12
C VAL A 156 -7.87 16.09 -13.69
N ASN A 157 -7.67 15.25 -14.72
CA ASN A 157 -8.73 14.52 -15.41
C ASN A 157 -8.79 13.08 -14.92
N GLN A 158 -9.96 12.45 -15.06
CA GLN A 158 -10.15 11.04 -14.76
C GLN A 158 -9.24 10.18 -15.66
N PRO A 159 -8.41 9.32 -15.07
CA PRO A 159 -7.63 8.35 -15.84
C PRO A 159 -8.52 7.26 -16.43
N ASP A 160 -8.23 6.86 -17.67
CA ASP A 160 -8.94 5.79 -18.35
C ASP A 160 -8.37 4.40 -18.02
N GLY A 161 -9.22 3.38 -18.07
CA GLY A 161 -8.80 1.97 -17.99
C GLY A 161 -8.47 1.49 -16.57
N LEU A 162 -8.72 2.31 -15.54
CA LEU A 162 -8.52 1.95 -14.13
C LEU A 162 -9.86 1.68 -13.45
N ILE A 163 -9.82 0.92 -12.35
CA ILE A 163 -10.98 0.68 -11.50
C ILE A 163 -11.29 1.98 -10.74
N LEU A 164 -12.50 2.50 -10.90
CA LEU A 164 -12.94 3.67 -10.14
C LEU A 164 -13.17 3.32 -8.69
N LEU A 165 -12.45 3.97 -7.79
CA LEU A 165 -12.56 3.75 -6.35
C LEU A 165 -13.19 4.97 -5.68
N SER A 166 -14.34 4.77 -5.04
CA SER A 166 -15.02 5.79 -4.23
C SER A 166 -14.90 5.45 -2.76
N ILE A 167 -14.16 6.25 -2.02
CA ILE A 167 -13.97 6.16 -0.57
C ILE A 167 -14.30 7.50 0.08
N ALA A 168 -14.73 7.48 1.34
CA ALA A 168 -14.99 8.70 2.09
C ALA A 168 -13.66 9.39 2.45
N LEU A 169 -13.25 10.40 1.70
CA LEU A 169 -12.08 11.21 1.96
C LEU A 169 -12.46 12.52 2.64
N PRO A 170 -11.61 13.08 3.54
CA PRO A 170 -11.78 14.43 4.04
C PRO A 170 -11.76 15.47 2.91
N THR A 171 -12.47 16.56 3.08
CA THR A 171 -12.51 17.64 2.07
C THR A 171 -11.16 18.34 1.88
N ASP A 172 -10.32 18.31 2.89
CA ASP A 172 -8.96 18.88 2.92
C ASP A 172 -7.87 17.84 2.66
N PHE A 173 -8.24 16.63 2.21
CA PHE A 173 -7.30 15.57 1.90
C PHE A 173 -6.34 16.01 0.79
N ALA A 174 -5.05 15.99 1.09
CA ALA A 174 -3.97 16.28 0.15
C ALA A 174 -3.13 15.00 -0.10
N PRO A 175 -3.26 14.38 -1.28
CA PRO A 175 -2.53 13.16 -1.58
C PRO A 175 -1.01 13.43 -1.65
N THR A 176 -0.23 12.58 -1.00
CA THR A 176 1.24 12.61 -1.09
C THR A 176 1.71 11.42 -1.91
N VAL A 177 2.31 11.69 -3.06
CA VAL A 177 2.83 10.65 -3.96
C VAL A 177 3.88 9.79 -3.24
N GLY A 178 3.77 8.46 -3.40
CA GLY A 178 4.63 7.49 -2.72
C GLY A 178 4.13 7.03 -1.36
N GLN A 179 3.05 7.61 -0.84
CA GLN A 179 2.43 7.21 0.43
C GLN A 179 1.31 6.19 0.20
N ASN A 180 1.20 5.21 1.09
CA ASN A 180 0.09 4.26 1.08
C ASN A 180 -1.10 4.83 1.84
N ILE A 181 -2.30 4.60 1.32
CA ILE A 181 -3.55 4.86 2.04
C ILE A 181 -3.82 3.62 2.91
N THR A 182 -3.35 3.65 4.17
CA THR A 182 -3.63 2.60 5.16
C THR A 182 -4.62 3.13 6.20
N PRO A 183 -5.28 2.26 6.97
CA PRO A 183 -6.12 2.71 8.09
C PRO A 183 -5.38 3.66 9.03
N GLU A 184 -4.10 3.37 9.35
CA GLU A 184 -3.28 4.21 10.22
C GLU A 184 -2.89 5.53 9.56
N SER A 185 -2.48 5.51 8.28
CA SER A 185 -2.15 6.75 7.55
C SER A 185 -3.38 7.59 7.32
N TYR A 186 -4.51 6.96 7.04
CA TYR A 186 -5.80 7.62 6.89
C TYR A 186 -6.23 8.31 8.19
N ASN A 187 -6.13 7.63 9.33
CA ASN A 187 -6.38 8.22 10.65
C ASN A 187 -5.41 9.35 10.99
N SER A 188 -4.13 9.26 10.59
CA SER A 188 -3.15 10.31 10.85
C SER A 188 -3.34 11.54 9.97
N LEU A 189 -3.84 11.37 8.74
CA LEU A 189 -4.21 12.46 7.84
C LEU A 189 -5.45 13.23 8.33
N LEU A 190 -6.33 12.53 9.07
CA LEU A 190 -7.50 13.11 9.72
C LEU A 190 -7.19 13.74 11.08
N GLY A 191 -6.01 13.49 11.62
CA GLY A 191 -5.54 13.94 12.93
C GLY A 191 -5.26 15.43 13.06
N GLY A 192 -5.84 16.28 12.22
CA GLY A 192 -6.12 17.66 12.58
C GLY A 192 -6.99 17.68 13.84
N GLU A 193 -6.73 18.61 14.76
CA GLU A 193 -7.35 18.78 16.10
C GLU A 193 -8.90 18.69 16.17
N GLN A 194 -9.60 18.33 15.10
CA GLN A 194 -11.06 18.31 14.96
C GLN A 194 -11.65 16.94 14.61
N ALA A 195 -10.86 15.89 14.39
CA ALA A 195 -11.41 14.55 14.20
C ALA A 195 -11.95 14.02 15.53
N THR A 196 -13.28 13.92 15.62
CA THR A 196 -13.89 13.22 16.77
C THR A 196 -13.50 11.73 16.70
N ALA A 197 -13.32 11.08 17.86
CA ALA A 197 -13.00 9.65 17.91
C ALA A 197 -14.00 8.78 17.13
N GLU A 198 -15.23 9.26 16.98
CA GLU A 198 -16.30 8.61 16.20
C GLU A 198 -16.06 8.66 14.70
N THR A 199 -15.64 9.81 14.16
CA THR A 199 -15.30 9.96 12.74
C THR A 199 -14.07 9.13 12.36
N ALA A 200 -13.05 9.10 13.21
CA ALA A 200 -11.86 8.28 13.01
C ALA A 200 -12.20 6.77 13.04
N GLY A 201 -13.14 6.34 13.89
CA GLY A 201 -13.62 4.96 13.94
C GLY A 201 -14.34 4.52 12.66
N LEU A 202 -15.23 5.35 12.13
CA LEU A 202 -15.96 5.08 10.88
C LEU A 202 -15.04 4.96 9.67
N GLN A 203 -14.01 5.77 9.62
CA GLN A 203 -13.06 5.79 8.51
C GLN A 203 -12.07 4.62 8.55
N ALA A 204 -11.63 4.21 9.75
CA ALA A 204 -10.84 2.99 9.91
C ALA A 204 -11.65 1.76 9.46
N SER A 205 -12.96 1.73 9.77
CA SER A 205 -13.88 0.69 9.33
C SER A 205 -14.01 0.69 7.81
N ALA A 206 -14.10 1.85 7.15
CA ALA A 206 -14.20 1.94 5.69
C ALA A 206 -12.98 1.36 4.97
N MET A 207 -11.77 1.64 5.46
CA MET A 207 -10.54 1.08 4.90
C MET A 207 -10.41 -0.42 5.14
N GLN A 208 -10.86 -0.91 6.30
CA GLN A 208 -10.91 -2.34 6.57
C GLN A 208 -11.91 -3.03 5.64
N THR A 209 -13.11 -2.47 5.50
CA THR A 209 -14.16 -2.99 4.61
C THR A 209 -13.69 -2.99 3.15
N LEU A 210 -12.96 -1.95 2.69
CA LEU A 210 -12.35 -1.93 1.37
C LEU A 210 -11.36 -3.09 1.20
N THR A 211 -10.50 -3.32 2.17
CA THR A 211 -9.53 -4.43 2.12
C THR A 211 -10.24 -5.79 2.03
N GLU A 212 -11.26 -6.01 2.89
CA GLU A 212 -12.07 -7.23 2.86
C GLU A 212 -12.81 -7.40 1.52
N MET A 213 -13.27 -6.29 0.94
CA MET A 213 -13.93 -6.30 -0.37
C MET A 213 -12.96 -6.67 -1.49
N LEU A 214 -11.77 -6.06 -1.54
CA LEU A 214 -10.75 -6.37 -2.54
C LEU A 214 -10.31 -7.84 -2.46
N ASP A 215 -10.03 -8.34 -1.27
CA ASP A 215 -9.71 -9.76 -1.02
C ASP A 215 -10.86 -10.68 -1.45
N GLY A 216 -12.09 -10.29 -1.13
CA GLY A 216 -13.28 -11.04 -1.51
C GLY A 216 -13.53 -11.07 -3.02
N LEU A 217 -13.34 -9.95 -3.73
CA LEU A 217 -13.44 -9.89 -5.19
C LEU A 217 -12.36 -10.76 -5.86
N GLN A 218 -11.14 -10.75 -5.32
CA GLN A 218 -10.05 -11.58 -5.83
C GLN A 218 -10.29 -13.08 -5.59
N THR A 219 -10.71 -13.45 -4.38
CA THR A 219 -11.01 -14.84 -4.00
C THR A 219 -12.12 -15.44 -4.84
N ASN A 220 -13.10 -14.63 -5.25
CA ASN A 220 -14.25 -15.08 -6.05
C ASN A 220 -14.07 -14.84 -7.56
N ASN A 221 -12.88 -14.48 -8.04
CA ASN A 221 -12.54 -14.21 -9.46
C ASN A 221 -13.42 -13.11 -10.10
N LEU A 222 -13.88 -12.15 -9.32
CA LEU A 222 -14.65 -11.00 -9.80
C LEU A 222 -13.78 -9.78 -10.08
N PHE A 223 -12.55 -9.75 -9.54
CA PHE A 223 -11.69 -8.58 -9.55
C PHE A 223 -11.40 -8.07 -10.97
N ASP A 224 -11.01 -8.95 -11.90
CA ASP A 224 -10.64 -8.58 -13.27
C ASP A 224 -11.84 -8.01 -14.07
N GLY A 225 -13.05 -8.35 -13.69
CA GLY A 225 -14.26 -7.81 -14.30
C GLY A 225 -14.80 -6.56 -13.61
N THR A 226 -14.24 -6.18 -12.45
CA THR A 226 -14.70 -5.02 -11.69
C THR A 226 -14.19 -3.72 -12.33
N THR A 227 -15.10 -2.76 -12.53
CA THR A 227 -14.79 -1.47 -13.15
C THR A 227 -14.95 -0.29 -12.18
N ALA A 228 -15.77 -0.45 -11.16
CA ALA A 228 -15.91 0.55 -10.09
C ALA A 228 -16.20 -0.13 -8.76
N ILE A 229 -15.75 0.48 -7.67
CA ILE A 229 -15.97 0.06 -6.28
C ILE A 229 -16.34 1.28 -5.46
N SER A 230 -17.40 1.20 -4.67
CA SER A 230 -17.83 2.25 -3.75
C SER A 230 -17.94 1.70 -2.33
N VAL A 231 -17.15 2.26 -1.43
CA VAL A 231 -17.23 2.09 0.03
C VAL A 231 -17.33 3.44 0.72
N GLN A 232 -17.88 4.42 0.01
CA GLN A 232 -18.07 5.77 0.54
C GLN A 232 -19.08 5.80 1.69
N ASP A 233 -20.10 4.94 1.61
CA ASP A 233 -21.10 4.71 2.65
C ASP A 233 -21.08 3.22 3.02
N LEU A 234 -20.74 2.91 4.29
CA LEU A 234 -20.70 1.54 4.80
C LEU A 234 -22.08 0.86 4.89
N SER A 235 -23.16 1.64 4.76
CA SER A 235 -24.52 1.11 4.65
C SER A 235 -24.96 0.81 3.22
N ASP A 236 -24.21 1.31 2.21
CA ASP A 236 -24.52 1.14 0.78
C ASP A 236 -23.25 0.85 -0.02
N ILE A 237 -22.62 -0.28 0.28
CA ILE A 237 -21.43 -0.79 -0.42
C ILE A 237 -21.87 -1.38 -1.75
N GLU A 238 -21.18 -1.01 -2.82
CA GLU A 238 -21.48 -1.48 -4.16
C GLU A 238 -20.24 -1.61 -5.04
N PHE A 239 -20.35 -2.40 -6.10
CA PHE A 239 -19.35 -2.43 -7.18
C PHE A 239 -20.02 -2.61 -8.53
N THR A 240 -19.32 -2.19 -9.59
CA THR A 240 -19.79 -2.38 -10.98
C THR A 240 -18.96 -3.45 -11.65
N TYR A 241 -19.63 -4.42 -12.27
CA TYR A 241 -19.00 -5.53 -12.96
C TYR A 241 -19.15 -5.38 -14.47
N GLN A 242 -18.01 -5.45 -15.20
CA GLN A 242 -17.93 -5.35 -16.67
C GLN A 242 -18.62 -4.11 -17.25
N ASN A 243 -18.70 -3.04 -16.48
CA ASN A 243 -19.39 -1.80 -16.84
C ASN A 243 -20.87 -2.01 -17.26
N ARG A 244 -21.51 -3.09 -16.78
CA ARG A 244 -22.88 -3.48 -17.16
C ARG A 244 -23.80 -3.84 -16.00
N VAL A 245 -23.28 -4.39 -14.93
CA VAL A 245 -24.08 -4.78 -13.74
C VAL A 245 -23.57 -4.05 -12.53
N GLN A 246 -24.43 -3.21 -11.94
CA GLN A 246 -24.19 -2.62 -10.63
C GLN A 246 -24.63 -3.62 -9.56
N VAL A 247 -23.71 -4.02 -8.69
CA VAL A 247 -23.98 -4.97 -7.61
C VAL A 247 -24.06 -4.22 -6.30
N LYS A 248 -25.24 -4.21 -5.71
CA LYS A 248 -25.49 -3.59 -4.40
C LYS A 248 -25.35 -4.62 -3.30
N LEU A 249 -24.35 -4.43 -2.45
CA LEU A 249 -24.08 -5.29 -1.30
C LEU A 249 -24.71 -4.74 -0.01
N GLY A 250 -25.05 -3.42 0.01
CA GLY A 250 -25.55 -2.75 1.21
C GLY A 250 -24.50 -2.70 2.31
N SER A 251 -24.88 -3.07 3.54
CA SER A 251 -23.97 -2.99 4.69
C SER A 251 -22.81 -3.97 4.62
N GLU A 252 -21.73 -3.70 5.39
CA GLU A 252 -20.55 -4.55 5.55
C GLU A 252 -20.85 -5.95 6.13
N THR A 253 -22.03 -6.14 6.75
CA THR A 253 -22.40 -7.39 7.40
C THR A 253 -22.46 -8.54 6.39
N ASN A 254 -21.78 -9.66 6.69
CA ASN A 254 -21.71 -10.85 5.84
C ASN A 254 -21.12 -10.59 4.43
N LEU A 255 -20.20 -9.63 4.29
CA LEU A 255 -19.63 -9.19 3.02
C LEU A 255 -19.06 -10.37 2.19
N ALA A 256 -18.30 -11.26 2.82
CA ALA A 256 -17.72 -12.45 2.15
C ALA A 256 -18.81 -13.39 1.59
N TYR A 257 -19.96 -13.54 2.26
CA TYR A 257 -21.07 -14.34 1.77
C TYR A 257 -21.75 -13.65 0.59
N LYS A 258 -22.00 -12.33 0.68
CA LYS A 258 -22.61 -11.54 -0.40
C LYS A 258 -21.76 -11.55 -1.67
N LEU A 259 -20.44 -11.46 -1.55
CA LEU A 259 -19.51 -11.55 -2.69
C LEU A 259 -19.55 -12.94 -3.35
N ARG A 260 -19.64 -14.02 -2.58
CA ARG A 260 -19.82 -15.36 -3.15
C ARG A 260 -21.16 -15.49 -3.89
N LEU A 261 -22.23 -14.91 -3.33
CA LEU A 261 -23.54 -14.92 -3.97
C LEU A 261 -23.52 -14.08 -5.26
N ALA A 262 -22.82 -12.92 -5.25
CA ALA A 262 -22.59 -12.11 -6.45
C ALA A 262 -21.84 -12.91 -7.52
N ALA A 263 -20.78 -13.63 -7.16
CA ALA A 263 -20.03 -14.45 -8.08
C ALA A 263 -20.87 -15.56 -8.71
N ALA A 264 -21.71 -16.25 -7.90
CA ALA A 264 -22.63 -17.25 -8.42
C ALA A 264 -23.66 -16.64 -9.39
N ALA A 265 -24.14 -15.43 -9.12
CA ALA A 265 -25.10 -14.76 -10.01
C ALA A 265 -24.46 -14.22 -11.30
N LEU A 266 -23.18 -13.78 -11.24
CA LEU A 266 -22.50 -13.14 -12.38
C LEU A 266 -21.75 -14.14 -13.28
N ALA A 267 -21.19 -15.21 -12.71
CA ALA A 267 -20.25 -16.11 -13.39
C ALA A 267 -20.74 -17.55 -13.57
N ASP A 268 -21.89 -17.92 -13.04
CA ASP A 268 -22.46 -19.26 -13.22
C ASP A 268 -22.86 -19.46 -14.70
N PRO A 269 -22.31 -20.44 -15.43
CA PRO A 269 -22.57 -20.63 -16.84
C PRO A 269 -23.99 -21.15 -17.15
N GLU A 270 -24.68 -21.73 -16.16
CA GLU A 270 -26.02 -22.31 -16.37
C GLU A 270 -27.15 -21.43 -15.81
N LYS A 271 -26.90 -20.69 -14.74
CA LYS A 271 -27.91 -19.94 -13.97
C LYS A 271 -27.54 -18.47 -13.75
N GLY A 272 -26.36 -18.08 -14.17
CA GLY A 272 -25.89 -16.72 -14.03
C GLY A 272 -26.47 -15.77 -15.07
N LEU A 273 -26.17 -14.49 -14.89
CA LEU A 273 -26.57 -13.44 -15.83
C LEU A 273 -25.86 -13.60 -17.17
N ALA A 274 -26.60 -13.46 -18.26
CA ALA A 274 -26.01 -13.48 -19.60
C ALA A 274 -25.04 -12.27 -19.78
N ALA A 275 -24.08 -12.41 -20.70
CA ALA A 275 -23.12 -11.34 -20.99
C ALA A 275 -23.79 -10.06 -21.54
N SER A 276 -25.00 -10.18 -22.09
CA SER A 276 -25.80 -9.07 -22.60
C SER A 276 -26.61 -8.35 -21.52
N ASP A 277 -26.79 -8.98 -20.34
CA ASP A 277 -27.67 -8.44 -19.31
C ASP A 277 -27.05 -7.21 -18.66
N LYS A 278 -27.85 -6.15 -18.57
CA LYS A 278 -27.47 -4.88 -17.91
C LYS A 278 -28.52 -4.56 -16.86
N GLY A 279 -28.09 -4.02 -15.75
CA GLY A 279 -29.02 -3.66 -14.67
C GLY A 279 -28.36 -3.69 -13.31
N VAL A 280 -29.21 -3.79 -12.28
CA VAL A 280 -28.83 -3.78 -10.87
C VAL A 280 -29.03 -5.16 -10.26
N LEU A 281 -27.99 -5.73 -9.68
CA LEU A 281 -28.05 -6.94 -8.87
C LEU A 281 -28.03 -6.55 -7.39
N ASP A 282 -29.19 -6.66 -6.75
CA ASP A 282 -29.36 -6.30 -5.34
C ASP A 282 -29.19 -7.53 -4.44
N ILE A 283 -28.20 -7.48 -3.56
CA ILE A 283 -27.87 -8.49 -2.55
C ILE A 283 -27.89 -7.84 -1.14
N SER A 284 -28.33 -6.61 -1.04
CA SER A 284 -28.31 -5.84 0.21
C SER A 284 -29.29 -6.35 1.25
N THR A 285 -30.44 -6.93 0.81
CA THR A 285 -31.56 -7.21 1.68
C THR A 285 -31.45 -8.58 2.33
N GLN A 286 -31.38 -8.60 3.66
CA GLN A 286 -31.53 -9.80 4.46
C GLN A 286 -33.02 -10.00 4.81
N GLN A 287 -33.54 -11.19 4.53
CA GLN A 287 -34.92 -11.54 4.86
C GLN A 287 -35.10 -11.78 6.37
N SER A 288 -36.33 -11.78 6.85
CA SER A 288 -36.66 -11.98 8.26
C SER A 288 -36.20 -13.35 8.83
N ASN A 289 -35.97 -14.33 7.97
CA ASN A 289 -35.41 -15.65 8.32
C ASN A 289 -33.88 -15.67 8.33
N GLY A 290 -33.20 -14.55 8.07
CA GLY A 290 -31.74 -14.43 7.99
C GLY A 290 -31.15 -14.74 6.63
N ASP A 291 -31.92 -15.21 5.64
CA ASP A 291 -31.42 -15.50 4.29
C ASP A 291 -31.16 -14.21 3.52
N ILE A 292 -30.08 -14.21 2.73
CA ILE A 292 -29.77 -13.16 1.76
C ILE A 292 -30.05 -13.73 0.37
N ARG A 293 -30.78 -13.00 -0.45
CA ARG A 293 -31.13 -13.41 -1.82
C ARG A 293 -30.64 -12.35 -2.80
N ALA A 294 -30.15 -12.81 -3.94
CA ALA A 294 -29.83 -11.96 -5.07
C ALA A 294 -31.09 -11.69 -5.87
N TYR A 295 -31.37 -10.43 -6.14
CA TYR A 295 -32.45 -9.96 -6.99
C TYR A 295 -31.88 -9.14 -8.14
N PHE A 296 -32.13 -9.55 -9.38
CA PHE A 296 -31.67 -8.81 -10.55
C PHE A 296 -32.81 -7.98 -11.13
N ALA A 297 -32.59 -6.68 -11.27
CA ALA A 297 -33.46 -5.74 -11.94
C ALA A 297 -32.80 -5.34 -13.26
N PRO A 298 -33.26 -5.80 -14.43
CA PRO A 298 -32.71 -5.38 -15.71
C PRO A 298 -33.00 -3.90 -15.97
N ASP A 299 -32.07 -3.22 -16.67
CA ASP A 299 -32.38 -1.89 -17.21
C ASP A 299 -33.53 -1.98 -18.19
N GLU A 300 -34.52 -1.10 -18.08
CA GLU A 300 -35.59 -1.02 -19.07
C GLU A 300 -34.95 -0.70 -20.44
N PRO A 301 -35.30 -1.47 -21.50
CA PRO A 301 -34.81 -1.13 -22.83
C PRO A 301 -35.34 0.27 -23.18
N ALA A 302 -34.46 1.12 -23.69
CA ALA A 302 -34.89 2.44 -24.16
C ALA A 302 -36.13 2.31 -25.03
N PRO A 303 -37.18 3.12 -24.85
CA PRO A 303 -38.42 3.01 -25.61
C PRO A 303 -38.07 2.99 -27.10
N THR A 304 -38.43 1.91 -27.76
CA THR A 304 -38.26 1.78 -29.21
C THR A 304 -38.87 3.03 -29.83
N PRO A 305 -38.17 3.82 -30.64
CA PRO A 305 -38.78 4.99 -31.28
C PRO A 305 -40.02 4.50 -31.99
N ALA A 306 -41.16 5.14 -31.70
CA ALA A 306 -42.43 4.80 -32.35
C ALA A 306 -42.20 4.83 -33.86
N PRO A 307 -42.72 3.83 -34.60
CA PRO A 307 -42.55 3.84 -36.06
C PRO A 307 -43.08 5.17 -36.59
N GLU A 308 -42.28 5.86 -37.36
CA GLU A 308 -42.67 7.10 -38.02
C GLU A 308 -44.00 6.82 -38.75
N PRO A 309 -45.02 7.70 -38.66
CA PRO A 309 -46.29 7.51 -39.35
C PRO A 309 -45.96 7.44 -40.81
N THR A 310 -46.23 6.26 -41.38
CA THR A 310 -46.17 6.01 -42.84
C THR A 310 -47.06 7.08 -43.49
N ALA A 311 -46.45 7.95 -44.29
CA ALA A 311 -47.18 8.95 -45.05
C ALA A 311 -48.31 8.27 -45.84
N THR A 312 -49.55 8.60 -45.50
CA THR A 312 -50.71 8.17 -46.25
C THR A 312 -50.55 8.73 -47.66
N PRO A 313 -50.62 7.90 -48.74
CA PRO A 313 -50.52 8.42 -50.07
C PRO A 313 -51.74 9.33 -50.34
N GLU A 314 -51.44 10.53 -50.78
CA GLU A 314 -52.39 11.56 -51.20
C GLU A 314 -53.25 10.99 -52.37
N PRO A 315 -54.64 11.12 -52.33
CA PRO A 315 -55.48 10.57 -53.37
C PRO A 315 -55.24 11.32 -54.69
N GLU A 316 -54.86 10.59 -55.75
CA GLU A 316 -54.74 11.11 -57.12
C GLU A 316 -56.09 11.73 -57.54
N GLU A 317 -56.05 13.03 -57.78
CA GLU A 317 -57.13 13.84 -58.38
C GLU A 317 -57.35 13.35 -59.81
N LYS A 318 -58.45 12.64 -60.03
CA LYS A 318 -58.92 12.25 -61.37
C LYS A 318 -59.38 13.47 -62.12
N GLU A 319 -58.56 13.98 -63.01
CA GLU A 319 -58.90 15.02 -63.97
C GLU A 319 -59.96 14.47 -64.92
N ASN A 320 -61.16 15.05 -64.78
CA ASN A 320 -62.33 14.78 -65.63
C ASN A 320 -62.11 15.42 -67.03
N LEU A 321 -61.74 14.60 -68.01
CA LEU A 321 -61.91 14.92 -69.45
C LEU A 321 -63.35 14.63 -69.86
N ALA A 322 -64.17 15.63 -69.78
CA ALA A 322 -65.39 15.64 -70.53
C ALA A 322 -65.68 17.06 -71.08
N ASN A 323 -65.30 17.27 -72.35
CA ASN A 323 -66.17 17.96 -73.32
C ASN A 323 -65.36 18.27 -74.55
N ALA A 324 -65.62 17.52 -75.59
CA ALA A 324 -65.45 17.96 -77.00
C ALA A 324 -66.60 17.30 -77.75
N ALA A 325 -67.59 17.99 -77.96
CA ALA A 325 -68.50 17.85 -79.11
C ALA A 325 -69.34 19.13 -79.21
N GLU A 326 -69.02 19.96 -80.06
CA GLU A 326 -69.62 20.66 -81.17
C GLU A 326 -68.76 21.84 -81.59
#